data_6a67eaa18b3657662846ddd1d5db1192
#
_entry.id   6a67eaa18b3657662846ddd1d5db1192
#
_cell.length_a   1.000
_cell.length_b   1.000
_cell.length_c   1.000
_cell.angle_alpha   90.00
_cell.angle_beta   90.00
_cell.angle_gamma   90.00
#
_symmetry.space_group_name_H-M   'P 1'
#
loop_
_entity.id
_entity.type
_entity.pdbx_description
1 polymer ?
#
loop_
_entity_poly.entity_id
_entity_poly.type
_entity_poly.pdbx_seq_one_letter_code
_entity_poly.pdbx_strand_id
1 'polypeptide(L)'
;MPPSTAHRGHLSRGWIAALLLSLGSAASAQPLLCGTFKDADSGARLTVESPVQGSRLIPGAAPEPYNLEQLEDVLMLANLATGDIEALQIIDEGHALAGEERYYTLESTAVCQASPVFAAGSCRADIASCMDDMAVAGPERWRQWCREGVPAGCNRLIEDYRSDARNALVLDIALASNREEPAEPAACQRDSTDVDAEACKQAEAVGRVRDAAWAFSVARSIPRDVPLLAAQLDEVSTLCREHPSASSCHAAAVALWASARLLPARDALQLACSIGRDPQACSSVAPLAALSSADLVIVDVAKLPCGRYAAQGHALVFGDDAQVQVDASGRQPAVMREGAIRVRNEEGEDHMFWQLANGDLVGNDRWARFARYQRDGSSPTCGARASAGTALR
;
A
#
# COMPACT_ATOMS: atom_id res chain seq x y z
N MET A 1 3.88 22.11 -18.77
CA MET A 1 4.83 21.51 -17.83
C MET A 1 5.13 20.11 -18.34
N PRO A 2 6.37 19.73 -18.63
CA PRO A 2 6.67 18.39 -19.15
C PRO A 2 6.67 17.37 -18.02
N PRO A 3 6.30 16.10 -18.29
CA PRO A 3 6.31 15.04 -17.28
C PRO A 3 7.75 14.66 -16.94
N SER A 4 8.02 14.58 -15.65
CA SER A 4 9.28 14.05 -15.08
C SER A 4 9.32 12.55 -15.33
N THR A 5 10.12 12.10 -16.26
CA THR A 5 10.48 10.70 -16.46
C THR A 5 11.47 10.30 -15.37
N ALA A 6 10.98 9.55 -14.38
CA ALA A 6 11.85 8.86 -13.44
C ALA A 6 12.62 7.76 -14.22
N HIS A 7 13.87 8.02 -14.56
CA HIS A 7 14.81 6.98 -15.01
C HIS A 7 15.12 6.07 -13.80
N ARG A 8 14.50 4.90 -13.75
CA ARG A 8 15.02 3.77 -12.97
C ARG A 8 16.31 3.32 -13.67
N GLY A 9 17.44 3.70 -13.09
CA GLY A 9 18.73 3.21 -13.51
C GLY A 9 18.84 1.71 -13.19
N HIS A 10 18.73 0.87 -14.22
CA HIS A 10 19.21 -0.50 -14.15
C HIS A 10 20.73 -0.46 -14.01
N LEU A 11 21.23 -0.66 -12.79
CA LEU A 11 22.65 -0.98 -12.58
C LEU A 11 22.93 -2.31 -13.29
N SER A 12 23.48 -2.23 -14.50
CA SER A 12 23.88 -3.41 -15.24
C SER A 12 25.00 -4.13 -14.49
N ARG A 13 24.92 -5.46 -14.39
CA ARG A 13 25.93 -6.38 -13.83
C ARG A 13 27.39 -6.09 -14.29
N GLY A 14 27.58 -5.26 -15.31
CA GLY A 14 28.89 -4.93 -15.87
C GLY A 14 29.78 -4.06 -14.98
N TRP A 15 29.23 -3.32 -14.02
CA TRP A 15 30.04 -2.40 -13.20
C TRP A 15 30.60 -3.05 -11.93
N ILE A 16 29.93 -4.07 -11.39
CA ILE A 16 30.42 -4.80 -10.21
C ILE A 16 31.65 -5.65 -10.57
N ALA A 17 31.68 -6.23 -11.77
CA ALA A 17 32.82 -7.01 -12.24
C ALA A 17 34.09 -6.19 -12.53
N ALA A 18 33.95 -4.89 -12.85
CA ALA A 18 35.09 -4.03 -13.17
C ALA A 18 35.86 -3.51 -11.94
N LEU A 19 35.20 -3.47 -10.78
CA LEU A 19 35.83 -3.04 -9.51
C LEU A 19 36.66 -4.14 -8.85
N LEU A 20 36.43 -5.41 -9.19
CA LEU A 20 37.11 -6.56 -8.58
C LEU A 20 38.47 -6.92 -9.20
N LEU A 21 38.92 -6.24 -10.26
CA LEU A 21 40.15 -6.63 -11.00
C LEU A 21 41.41 -5.79 -10.69
N SER A 22 41.40 -4.86 -9.72
CA SER A 22 42.50 -3.93 -9.56
C SER A 22 43.31 -3.95 -8.24
N LEU A 23 43.05 -4.87 -7.30
CA LEU A 23 43.84 -4.92 -6.06
C LEU A 23 44.27 -6.35 -5.72
N GLY A 24 45.37 -6.77 -6.33
CA GLY A 24 46.12 -7.98 -5.94
C GLY A 24 46.94 -7.77 -4.65
N SER A 25 46.30 -7.45 -3.56
CA SER A 25 46.83 -7.62 -2.21
C SER A 25 45.88 -8.62 -1.54
N ALA A 26 46.41 -9.70 -0.97
CA ALA A 26 45.66 -10.59 -0.10
C ALA A 26 45.27 -9.79 1.17
N ALA A 27 44.34 -8.87 1.04
CA ALA A 27 43.69 -8.24 2.16
C ALA A 27 42.85 -9.35 2.81
N SER A 28 43.18 -9.73 4.02
CA SER A 28 42.30 -10.59 4.82
C SER A 28 40.98 -9.84 4.98
N ALA A 29 39.86 -10.50 4.60
CA ALA A 29 38.53 -9.95 4.78
C ALA A 29 38.37 -9.40 6.21
N GLN A 30 37.91 -8.15 6.33
CA GLN A 30 37.71 -7.56 7.64
C GLN A 30 36.51 -8.27 8.32
N PRO A 31 36.63 -8.66 9.58
CA PRO A 31 35.54 -9.35 10.27
C PRO A 31 34.39 -8.40 10.50
N LEU A 32 33.17 -8.84 10.15
CA LEU A 32 31.95 -8.16 10.55
C LEU A 32 31.71 -8.37 12.04
N LEU A 33 31.62 -7.26 12.78
CA LEU A 33 31.30 -7.30 14.22
C LEU A 33 29.79 -7.32 14.43
N CYS A 34 29.31 -8.17 15.32
CA CYS A 34 27.92 -8.09 15.79
C CYS A 34 27.77 -6.98 16.80
N GLY A 35 26.66 -6.27 16.71
CA GLY A 35 26.40 -5.10 17.54
C GLY A 35 25.47 -4.10 16.85
N THR A 36 25.40 -2.93 17.44
CA THR A 36 24.60 -1.82 16.89
C THR A 36 25.52 -0.76 16.31
N PHE A 37 25.31 -0.45 15.07
CA PHE A 37 25.99 0.61 14.33
C PHE A 37 25.03 1.78 14.16
N LYS A 38 25.51 3.01 14.37
CA LYS A 38 24.72 4.23 14.28
C LYS A 38 25.24 5.15 13.20
N ASP A 39 24.36 5.61 12.37
CA ASP A 39 24.58 6.70 11.43
C ASP A 39 24.38 8.04 12.19
N ALA A 40 25.43 8.85 12.22
CA ALA A 40 25.44 10.12 12.96
C ALA A 40 24.50 11.17 12.34
N ASP A 41 24.34 11.16 11.01
CA ASP A 41 23.60 12.17 10.27
C ASP A 41 22.09 11.93 10.34
N SER A 42 21.64 10.70 10.04
CA SER A 42 20.22 10.35 10.08
C SER A 42 19.74 9.85 11.44
N GLY A 43 20.65 9.43 12.33
CA GLY A 43 20.33 8.74 13.57
C GLY A 43 19.83 7.31 13.38
N ALA A 44 19.89 6.78 12.15
CA ALA A 44 19.53 5.40 11.87
C ALA A 44 20.47 4.41 12.60
N ARG A 45 19.93 3.27 13.02
CA ARG A 45 20.71 2.21 13.67
C ARG A 45 20.58 0.93 12.87
N LEU A 46 21.73 0.35 12.52
CA LEU A 46 21.83 -0.99 11.96
C LEU A 46 22.30 -1.94 13.05
N THR A 47 21.49 -2.92 13.41
CA THR A 47 21.86 -3.95 14.38
C THR A 47 22.23 -5.22 13.59
N VAL A 48 23.48 -5.67 13.73
CA VAL A 48 23.99 -6.94 13.23
C VAL A 48 23.82 -7.97 14.33
N GLU A 49 22.89 -8.90 14.16
CA GLU A 49 22.53 -9.90 15.15
C GLU A 49 23.35 -11.19 14.96
N SER A 50 23.58 -11.54 13.71
CA SER A 50 24.41 -12.67 13.28
C SER A 50 25.07 -12.33 11.94
N PRO A 51 26.02 -13.16 11.44
CA PRO A 51 26.62 -12.95 10.11
C PRO A 51 25.62 -12.89 8.95
N VAL A 52 24.39 -13.40 9.13
CA VAL A 52 23.37 -13.50 8.07
C VAL A 52 22.07 -12.76 8.40
N GLN A 53 21.99 -12.13 9.57
CA GLN A 53 20.77 -11.41 10.00
C GLN A 53 21.09 -10.13 10.71
N GLY A 54 20.25 -9.14 10.45
CA GLY A 54 20.24 -7.86 11.13
C GLY A 54 18.92 -7.14 10.98
N SER A 55 18.85 -5.99 11.60
CA SER A 55 17.71 -5.09 11.47
C SER A 55 18.16 -3.64 11.41
N ARG A 56 17.42 -2.80 10.68
CA ARG A 56 17.67 -1.36 10.61
C ARG A 56 16.49 -0.60 11.21
N LEU A 57 16.79 0.28 12.14
CA LEU A 57 15.83 1.19 12.74
C LEU A 57 16.12 2.62 12.29
N ILE A 58 15.21 3.20 11.54
CA ILE A 58 15.21 4.64 11.22
C ILE A 58 14.37 5.35 12.29
N PRO A 59 14.81 6.52 12.82
CA PRO A 59 14.03 7.26 13.80
C PRO A 59 12.61 7.55 13.33
N GLY A 60 11.61 7.11 14.11
CA GLY A 60 10.20 7.28 13.79
C GLY A 60 9.60 6.20 12.88
N ALA A 61 10.39 5.21 12.45
CA ALA A 61 9.93 4.06 11.68
C ALA A 61 9.97 2.75 12.50
N ALA A 62 9.33 1.70 11.98
CA ALA A 62 9.48 0.35 12.49
C ALA A 62 10.86 -0.22 12.15
N PRO A 63 11.42 -1.14 12.96
CA PRO A 63 12.61 -1.87 12.58
C PRO A 63 12.35 -2.72 11.32
N GLU A 64 13.23 -2.59 10.35
CA GLU A 64 13.19 -3.37 9.12
C GLU A 64 14.14 -4.55 9.21
N PRO A 65 13.70 -5.79 8.91
CA PRO A 65 14.56 -6.96 8.92
C PRO A 65 15.40 -7.05 7.64
N TYR A 66 16.66 -7.45 7.81
CA TYR A 66 17.61 -7.64 6.73
C TYR A 66 18.25 -9.04 6.76
N ASN A 67 18.41 -9.63 5.59
CA ASN A 67 19.45 -10.65 5.41
C ASN A 67 20.78 -9.95 5.14
N LEU A 68 21.83 -10.49 5.72
CA LEU A 68 23.19 -10.02 5.58
C LEU A 68 24.03 -11.05 4.84
N GLU A 69 24.91 -10.60 3.97
CA GLU A 69 25.92 -11.42 3.32
C GLU A 69 27.23 -10.65 3.27
N GLN A 70 28.26 -11.19 3.86
CA GLN A 70 29.58 -10.58 3.77
C GLN A 70 30.36 -11.18 2.60
N LEU A 71 30.75 -10.31 1.67
CA LEU A 71 31.61 -10.62 0.53
C LEU A 71 32.91 -9.84 0.72
N GLU A 72 33.96 -10.52 1.19
CA GLU A 72 35.25 -9.89 1.53
C GLU A 72 35.06 -8.76 2.57
N ASP A 73 35.26 -7.52 2.14
CA ASP A 73 35.13 -6.31 2.95
C ASP A 73 33.83 -5.53 2.63
N VAL A 74 32.89 -6.14 1.92
CA VAL A 74 31.57 -5.57 1.61
C VAL A 74 30.48 -6.36 2.35
N LEU A 75 29.60 -5.65 3.05
CA LEU A 75 28.39 -6.17 3.64
C LEU A 75 27.20 -5.84 2.74
N MET A 76 26.60 -6.89 2.17
CA MET A 76 25.35 -6.77 1.43
C MET A 76 24.17 -6.85 2.41
N LEU A 77 23.27 -5.90 2.34
CA LEU A 77 22.04 -5.84 3.12
C LEU A 77 20.85 -6.01 2.20
N ALA A 78 20.11 -7.10 2.30
CA ALA A 78 18.86 -7.30 1.58
C ALA A 78 17.67 -7.05 2.52
N ASN A 79 16.90 -6.01 2.27
CA ASN A 79 15.69 -5.69 3.02
C ASN A 79 14.61 -6.75 2.73
N LEU A 80 14.23 -7.52 3.74
CA LEU A 80 13.25 -8.60 3.58
C LEU A 80 11.82 -8.10 3.35
N ALA A 81 11.52 -6.85 3.64
CA ALA A 81 10.18 -6.28 3.45
C ALA A 81 9.99 -5.65 2.07
N THR A 82 11.03 -4.99 1.53
CA THR A 82 10.94 -4.27 0.23
C THR A 82 11.62 -5.02 -0.90
N GLY A 83 12.64 -5.84 -0.60
CA GLY A 83 13.48 -6.50 -1.57
C GLY A 83 14.67 -5.65 -2.04
N ASP A 84 14.85 -4.44 -1.47
CA ASP A 84 15.98 -3.58 -1.82
C ASP A 84 17.30 -4.14 -1.29
N ILE A 85 18.35 -4.02 -2.08
CA ILE A 85 19.70 -4.45 -1.73
C ILE A 85 20.60 -3.22 -1.64
N GLU A 86 21.30 -3.11 -0.50
CA GLU A 86 22.30 -2.05 -0.24
C GLU A 86 23.66 -2.70 0.05
N ALA A 87 24.74 -2.11 -0.43
CA ALA A 87 26.10 -2.55 -0.16
C ALA A 87 26.79 -1.54 0.75
N LEU A 88 27.41 -2.02 1.83
CA LEU A 88 28.21 -1.24 2.76
C LEU A 88 29.63 -1.78 2.80
N GLN A 89 30.61 -0.90 2.64
CA GLN A 89 32.02 -1.23 2.83
C GLN A 89 32.32 -1.41 4.31
N ILE A 90 32.93 -2.53 4.70
CA ILE A 90 33.43 -2.75 6.07
C ILE A 90 34.77 -2.07 6.18
N ILE A 91 34.91 -1.16 7.12
CA ILE A 91 36.12 -0.38 7.35
C ILE A 91 36.51 -0.37 8.84
N ASP A 92 37.72 0.11 9.13
CA ASP A 92 38.20 0.26 10.49
C ASP A 92 38.04 -1.04 11.33
N GLU A 93 38.55 -2.15 10.79
CA GLU A 93 38.51 -3.48 11.42
C GLU A 93 37.09 -3.91 11.86
N GLY A 94 36.06 -3.50 11.09
CA GLY A 94 34.66 -3.81 11.38
C GLY A 94 33.98 -2.85 12.34
N HIS A 95 34.64 -1.75 12.74
CA HIS A 95 34.06 -0.74 13.63
C HIS A 95 33.23 0.33 12.89
N ALA A 96 33.32 0.35 11.54
CA ALA A 96 32.51 1.24 10.74
C ALA A 96 32.05 0.57 9.44
N LEU A 97 30.90 1.03 8.91
CA LEU A 97 30.28 0.58 7.65
C LEU A 97 29.97 1.81 6.81
N ALA A 98 30.46 1.86 5.57
CA ALA A 98 30.30 2.99 4.68
C ALA A 98 29.50 2.61 3.44
N GLY A 99 28.38 3.29 3.18
CA GLY A 99 27.57 3.22 1.97
C GLY A 99 27.65 4.50 1.15
N GLU A 100 26.90 4.58 0.07
CA GLU A 100 26.87 5.77 -0.79
C GLU A 100 26.32 7.01 -0.06
N GLU A 101 25.30 6.84 0.78
CA GLU A 101 24.59 7.92 1.45
C GLU A 101 24.71 7.86 2.99
N ARG A 102 25.31 6.80 3.55
CA ARG A 102 25.31 6.54 4.98
C ARG A 102 26.66 6.09 5.48
N TYR A 103 26.98 6.54 6.69
CA TYR A 103 28.19 6.15 7.37
C TYR A 103 27.85 5.76 8.81
N TYR A 104 27.96 4.46 9.09
CA TYR A 104 27.65 3.89 10.38
C TYR A 104 28.91 3.68 11.20
N THR A 105 28.91 4.08 12.46
CA THR A 105 29.95 3.76 13.44
C THR A 105 29.39 2.80 14.48
N LEU A 106 30.22 1.87 14.95
CA LEU A 106 29.84 0.90 15.99
C LEU A 106 29.54 1.64 17.30
N GLU A 107 28.27 1.61 17.73
CA GLU A 107 27.81 2.20 19.00
C GLU A 107 27.98 1.22 20.16
N SER A 108 27.74 -0.07 19.90
CA SER A 108 27.92 -1.14 20.91
C SER A 108 28.19 -2.47 20.24
N THR A 109 29.04 -3.31 20.87
CA THR A 109 29.30 -4.68 20.47
C THR A 109 28.30 -5.64 21.12
N ALA A 110 27.99 -6.75 20.45
CA ALA A 110 27.22 -7.85 20.99
C ALA A 110 27.87 -9.18 20.61
N VAL A 111 27.54 -10.24 21.36
CA VAL A 111 27.91 -11.59 20.94
C VAL A 111 27.03 -11.98 19.76
N CYS A 112 27.65 -12.39 18.65
CA CYS A 112 26.91 -12.87 17.49
C CYS A 112 26.01 -14.07 17.87
N GLN A 113 24.77 -13.97 17.50
CA GLN A 113 23.85 -15.09 17.61
C GLN A 113 24.26 -16.19 16.61
N ALA A 114 23.87 -17.43 16.90
CA ALA A 114 24.06 -18.51 15.93
C ALA A 114 23.29 -18.19 14.64
N SER A 115 23.98 -18.29 13.51
CA SER A 115 23.33 -18.11 12.21
C SER A 115 22.22 -19.13 12.02
N PRO A 116 21.00 -18.71 11.66
CA PRO A 116 19.95 -19.66 11.32
C PRO A 116 20.35 -20.47 10.09
N VAL A 117 20.00 -21.76 10.10
CA VAL A 117 20.19 -22.65 8.95
C VAL A 117 18.93 -22.57 8.09
N PHE A 118 19.06 -22.04 6.90
CA PHE A 118 17.97 -22.00 5.93
C PHE A 118 17.95 -23.26 5.08
N ALA A 119 16.74 -23.71 4.71
CA ALA A 119 16.58 -24.84 3.81
C ALA A 119 17.22 -24.52 2.45
N ALA A 120 17.95 -25.49 1.87
CA ALA A 120 18.55 -25.34 0.55
C ALA A 120 17.45 -25.04 -0.49
N GLY A 121 17.66 -24.03 -1.32
CA GLY A 121 16.69 -23.56 -2.32
C GLY A 121 15.56 -22.69 -1.77
N SER A 122 15.56 -22.37 -0.45
CA SER A 122 14.67 -21.36 0.08
C SER A 122 15.16 -19.95 -0.32
N CYS A 123 14.24 -19.00 -0.37
CA CYS A 123 14.57 -17.61 -0.65
C CYS A 123 15.59 -17.04 0.34
N ARG A 124 15.53 -17.46 1.61
CA ARG A 124 16.46 -17.00 2.64
C ARG A 124 17.85 -17.60 2.54
N ALA A 125 18.02 -18.70 1.80
CA ALA A 125 19.33 -19.30 1.55
C ALA A 125 20.10 -18.58 0.43
N ASP A 126 19.39 -17.98 -0.53
CA ASP A 126 19.95 -17.17 -1.62
C ASP A 126 19.01 -15.97 -1.87
N ILE A 127 19.12 -15.00 -0.99
CA ILE A 127 18.18 -13.87 -0.97
C ILE A 127 18.37 -12.96 -2.20
N ALA A 128 19.59 -12.80 -2.70
CA ALA A 128 19.86 -11.94 -3.84
C ALA A 128 19.16 -12.45 -5.11
N SER A 129 19.33 -13.74 -5.42
CA SER A 129 18.63 -14.39 -6.55
C SER A 129 17.11 -14.34 -6.38
N CYS A 130 16.63 -14.58 -5.15
CA CYS A 130 15.20 -14.53 -4.84
C CYS A 130 14.61 -13.14 -5.08
N MET A 131 15.32 -12.07 -4.68
CA MET A 131 14.84 -10.69 -4.88
C MET A 131 14.88 -10.27 -6.35
N ASP A 132 15.89 -10.72 -7.11
CA ASP A 132 15.93 -10.52 -8.55
C ASP A 132 14.71 -11.16 -9.25
N ASP A 133 14.29 -12.34 -8.78
CA ASP A 133 13.15 -13.05 -9.32
C ASP A 133 11.80 -12.49 -8.83
N MET A 134 11.78 -11.70 -7.76
CA MET A 134 10.55 -11.23 -7.10
C MET A 134 9.61 -10.49 -8.05
N ALA A 135 10.15 -9.72 -8.98
CA ALA A 135 9.37 -8.92 -9.91
C ALA A 135 8.65 -9.75 -10.99
N VAL A 136 9.20 -10.95 -11.32
CA VAL A 136 8.70 -11.81 -12.40
C VAL A 136 8.06 -13.11 -11.89
N ALA A 137 8.19 -13.39 -10.59
CA ALA A 137 7.57 -14.55 -9.98
C ALA A 137 6.03 -14.40 -9.93
N GLY A 138 5.34 -15.52 -9.90
CA GLY A 138 3.88 -15.54 -9.75
C GLY A 138 3.41 -15.76 -8.31
N PRO A 139 2.08 -15.72 -8.07
CA PRO A 139 1.47 -15.81 -6.73
C PRO A 139 1.90 -17.03 -5.91
N GLU A 140 2.08 -18.19 -6.54
CA GLU A 140 2.54 -19.40 -5.85
C GLU A 140 3.92 -19.23 -5.22
N ARG A 141 4.82 -18.57 -5.96
CA ARG A 141 6.18 -18.33 -5.49
C ARG A 141 6.21 -17.28 -4.38
N TRP A 142 5.44 -16.20 -4.52
CA TRP A 142 5.29 -15.18 -3.46
C TRP A 142 4.70 -15.77 -2.18
N ARG A 143 3.71 -16.66 -2.30
CA ARG A 143 3.13 -17.39 -1.18
C ARG A 143 4.16 -18.28 -0.48
N GLN A 144 4.99 -18.97 -1.25
CA GLN A 144 6.07 -19.77 -0.71
C GLN A 144 7.05 -18.89 0.07
N TRP A 145 7.54 -17.80 -0.51
CA TRP A 145 8.48 -16.89 0.15
C TRP A 145 7.90 -16.23 1.40
N CYS A 146 6.63 -15.87 1.37
CA CYS A 146 5.93 -15.38 2.56
C CYS A 146 6.00 -16.40 3.71
N ARG A 147 5.74 -17.70 3.44
CA ARG A 147 5.83 -18.79 4.41
C ARG A 147 7.25 -19.06 4.89
N GLU A 148 8.23 -18.77 4.08
CA GLU A 148 9.66 -18.87 4.44
C GLU A 148 10.13 -17.68 5.30
N GLY A 149 9.24 -16.75 5.65
CA GLY A 149 9.55 -15.58 6.47
C GLY A 149 10.22 -14.45 5.70
N VAL A 150 9.91 -14.32 4.41
CA VAL A 150 10.29 -13.18 3.57
C VAL A 150 9.05 -12.29 3.36
N PRO A 151 8.90 -11.20 4.14
CA PRO A 151 7.71 -10.34 4.10
C PRO A 151 7.43 -9.73 2.74
N ALA A 152 8.46 -9.50 1.91
CA ALA A 152 8.28 -9.02 0.54
C ALA A 152 7.39 -9.95 -0.30
N GLY A 153 7.47 -11.28 -0.10
CA GLY A 153 6.57 -12.23 -0.74
C GLY A 153 5.11 -12.04 -0.33
N CYS A 154 4.86 -11.82 0.97
CA CYS A 154 3.51 -11.50 1.46
C CYS A 154 2.98 -10.19 0.86
N ASN A 155 3.81 -9.15 0.85
CA ASN A 155 3.44 -7.84 0.35
C ASN A 155 3.12 -7.87 -1.15
N ARG A 156 3.94 -8.61 -1.93
CA ARG A 156 3.69 -8.82 -3.37
C ARG A 156 2.39 -9.56 -3.63
N LEU A 157 2.11 -10.63 -2.87
CA LEU A 157 0.86 -11.38 -3.00
C LEU A 157 -0.37 -10.50 -2.72
N ILE A 158 -0.31 -9.67 -1.66
CA ILE A 158 -1.40 -8.75 -1.32
C ILE A 158 -1.59 -7.70 -2.42
N GLU A 159 -0.50 -7.17 -2.96
CA GLU A 159 -0.56 -6.16 -4.04
C GLU A 159 -1.10 -6.76 -5.34
N ASP A 160 -0.74 -8.01 -5.66
CA ASP A 160 -1.27 -8.76 -6.80
C ASP A 160 -2.80 -8.93 -6.68
N TYR A 161 -3.28 -9.37 -5.51
CA TYR A 161 -4.71 -9.48 -5.26
C TYR A 161 -5.45 -8.14 -5.40
N ARG A 162 -4.86 -7.06 -4.91
CA ARG A 162 -5.44 -5.71 -5.05
C ARG A 162 -5.47 -5.26 -6.50
N SER A 163 -4.41 -5.54 -7.26
CA SER A 163 -4.32 -5.25 -8.68
C SER A 163 -5.36 -6.02 -9.48
N ASP A 164 -5.49 -7.32 -9.22
CA ASP A 164 -6.46 -8.19 -9.89
C ASP A 164 -7.91 -7.77 -9.59
N ALA A 165 -8.22 -7.48 -8.33
CA ALA A 165 -9.55 -7.00 -7.94
C ALA A 165 -9.90 -5.69 -8.64
N ARG A 166 -8.95 -4.76 -8.74
CA ARG A 166 -9.13 -3.50 -9.44
C ARG A 166 -9.32 -3.70 -10.95
N ASN A 167 -8.50 -4.54 -11.57
CA ASN A 167 -8.58 -4.84 -12.99
C ASN A 167 -9.92 -5.52 -13.34
N ALA A 168 -10.38 -6.45 -12.51
CA ALA A 168 -11.68 -7.09 -12.68
C ALA A 168 -12.82 -6.06 -12.63
N LEU A 169 -12.78 -5.12 -11.67
CA LEU A 169 -13.80 -4.06 -11.57
C LEU A 169 -13.78 -3.12 -12.79
N VAL A 170 -12.59 -2.75 -13.28
CA VAL A 170 -12.45 -1.96 -14.52
C VAL A 170 -13.10 -2.69 -15.71
N LEU A 171 -12.82 -3.99 -15.81
CA LEU A 171 -13.37 -4.83 -16.90
C LEU A 171 -14.90 -4.95 -16.79
N ASP A 172 -15.43 -5.17 -15.59
CA ASP A 172 -16.89 -5.28 -15.37
C ASP A 172 -17.61 -3.97 -15.76
N ILE A 173 -17.05 -2.82 -15.39
CA ILE A 173 -17.60 -1.51 -15.76
C ILE A 173 -17.51 -1.32 -17.27
N ALA A 174 -16.39 -1.70 -17.89
CA ALA A 174 -16.21 -1.61 -19.35
C ALA A 174 -17.24 -2.47 -20.08
N LEU A 175 -17.43 -3.71 -19.65
CA LEU A 175 -18.42 -4.63 -20.24
C LEU A 175 -19.86 -4.15 -20.03
N ALA A 176 -20.16 -3.59 -18.85
CA ALA A 176 -21.49 -3.04 -18.59
C ALA A 176 -21.82 -1.83 -19.47
N SER A 177 -20.80 -1.02 -19.79
CA SER A 177 -20.94 0.17 -20.66
C SER A 177 -21.02 -0.17 -22.13
N ASN A 178 -20.38 -1.25 -22.57
CA ASN A 178 -20.42 -1.73 -23.96
C ASN A 178 -21.67 -2.54 -24.30
N ARG A 179 -22.65 -2.66 -23.40
CA ARG A 179 -23.94 -3.30 -23.69
C ARG A 179 -24.82 -2.52 -24.66
N GLU A 180 -24.59 -1.24 -24.84
CA GLU A 180 -25.04 -0.52 -26.03
C GLU A 180 -23.90 -0.67 -27.05
N GLU A 181 -24.01 -1.64 -27.95
CA GLU A 181 -23.10 -1.70 -29.11
C GLU A 181 -23.07 -0.32 -29.75
N PRO A 182 -21.90 0.35 -29.85
CA PRO A 182 -21.83 1.56 -30.60
C PRO A 182 -22.23 1.20 -32.03
N ALA A 183 -23.29 1.83 -32.54
CA ALA A 183 -23.70 1.65 -33.88
C ALA A 183 -22.46 1.75 -34.79
N GLU A 184 -22.23 0.72 -35.62
CA GLU A 184 -21.13 0.70 -36.59
C GLU A 184 -21.07 2.07 -37.26
N PRO A 185 -19.94 2.78 -37.28
CA PRO A 185 -19.90 4.11 -37.88
C PRO A 185 -20.48 4.05 -39.30
N ALA A 186 -21.36 4.99 -39.64
CA ALA A 186 -22.04 5.02 -40.94
C ALA A 186 -21.04 4.85 -42.12
N ALA A 187 -19.81 5.34 -41.94
CA ALA A 187 -18.71 5.20 -42.89
C ALA A 187 -18.19 3.75 -43.04
N CYS A 188 -18.52 2.83 -42.10
CA CYS A 188 -18.05 1.45 -42.07
C CYS A 188 -19.17 0.45 -42.38
N GLN A 189 -20.42 0.90 -42.57
CA GLN A 189 -21.55 0.00 -42.85
C GLN A 189 -21.41 -0.67 -44.21
N ARG A 190 -21.39 -2.00 -44.22
CA ARG A 190 -21.14 -2.84 -45.42
C ARG A 190 -22.18 -2.71 -46.52
N ASP A 191 -23.37 -2.20 -46.22
CA ASP A 191 -24.48 -2.04 -47.17
C ASP A 191 -24.46 -0.70 -47.93
N SER A 192 -23.48 0.15 -47.66
CA SER A 192 -23.29 1.38 -48.39
C SER A 192 -22.46 1.12 -49.64
N THR A 193 -23.01 1.46 -50.81
CA THR A 193 -22.36 1.31 -52.13
C THR A 193 -21.11 2.18 -52.31
N ASP A 194 -20.80 3.04 -51.33
CA ASP A 194 -19.65 3.94 -51.29
C ASP A 194 -18.96 3.87 -49.90
N VAL A 195 -18.30 2.72 -49.63
CA VAL A 195 -17.49 2.60 -48.44
C VAL A 195 -16.21 3.43 -48.64
N ASP A 196 -16.14 4.60 -48.06
CA ASP A 196 -14.90 5.35 -47.95
C ASP A 196 -14.00 4.66 -46.93
N ALA A 197 -13.09 3.81 -47.39
CA ALA A 197 -12.19 3.05 -46.56
C ALA A 197 -11.28 3.94 -45.67
N GLU A 198 -11.01 5.16 -46.10
CA GLU A 198 -10.20 6.11 -45.30
C GLU A 198 -11.03 6.77 -44.22
N ALA A 199 -12.28 7.15 -44.53
CA ALA A 199 -13.21 7.65 -43.54
C ALA A 199 -13.56 6.60 -42.46
N CYS A 200 -13.68 5.34 -42.85
CA CYS A 200 -13.88 4.22 -41.90
C CYS A 200 -12.68 4.06 -40.98
N LYS A 201 -11.44 4.06 -41.49
CA LYS A 201 -10.24 3.99 -40.68
C LYS A 201 -10.09 5.18 -39.70
N GLN A 202 -10.47 6.39 -40.15
CA GLN A 202 -10.47 7.56 -39.29
C GLN A 202 -11.53 7.45 -38.20
N ALA A 203 -12.74 6.97 -38.51
CA ALA A 203 -13.81 6.76 -37.55
C ALA A 203 -13.42 5.70 -36.50
N GLU A 204 -12.79 4.59 -36.91
CA GLU A 204 -12.25 3.57 -36.01
C GLU A 204 -11.11 4.13 -35.13
N ALA A 205 -10.22 4.95 -35.68
CA ALA A 205 -9.14 5.59 -34.92
C ALA A 205 -9.70 6.54 -33.87
N VAL A 206 -10.72 7.35 -34.20
CA VAL A 206 -11.41 8.22 -33.26
C VAL A 206 -12.14 7.41 -32.18
N GLY A 207 -12.79 6.28 -32.57
CA GLY A 207 -13.40 5.36 -31.62
C GLY A 207 -12.39 4.81 -30.61
N ARG A 208 -11.24 4.30 -31.08
CA ARG A 208 -10.17 3.79 -30.20
C ARG A 208 -9.63 4.85 -29.22
N VAL A 209 -9.44 6.08 -29.68
CA VAL A 209 -8.99 7.20 -28.81
C VAL A 209 -10.06 7.53 -27.77
N ARG A 210 -11.33 7.56 -28.18
CA ARG A 210 -12.45 7.80 -27.25
C ARG A 210 -12.56 6.69 -26.21
N ASP A 211 -12.43 5.42 -26.64
CA ASP A 211 -12.52 4.25 -25.76
C ASP A 211 -11.34 4.21 -24.78
N ALA A 212 -10.14 4.56 -25.23
CA ALA A 212 -8.97 4.69 -24.36
C ALA A 212 -9.12 5.83 -23.34
N ALA A 213 -9.64 6.99 -23.77
CA ALA A 213 -9.91 8.12 -22.89
C ALA A 213 -11.00 7.78 -21.86
N TRP A 214 -12.04 7.05 -22.29
CA TRP A 214 -13.10 6.58 -21.42
C TRP A 214 -12.57 5.54 -20.42
N ALA A 215 -11.82 4.53 -20.87
CA ALA A 215 -11.19 3.53 -19.98
C ALA A 215 -10.27 4.18 -18.95
N PHE A 216 -9.50 5.20 -19.36
CA PHE A 216 -8.67 5.98 -18.46
C PHE A 216 -9.49 6.77 -17.42
N SER A 217 -10.60 7.37 -17.84
CA SER A 217 -11.52 8.08 -16.94
C SER A 217 -12.16 7.13 -15.93
N VAL A 218 -12.62 5.96 -16.38
CA VAL A 218 -13.18 4.91 -15.52
C VAL A 218 -12.13 4.43 -14.51
N ALA A 219 -10.90 4.13 -14.99
CA ALA A 219 -9.82 3.69 -14.11
C ALA A 219 -9.47 4.73 -13.02
N ARG A 220 -9.63 6.02 -13.31
CA ARG A 220 -9.44 7.10 -12.31
C ARG A 220 -10.58 7.21 -11.31
N SER A 221 -11.81 6.87 -11.72
CA SER A 221 -13.00 6.92 -10.84
C SER A 221 -13.10 5.72 -9.90
N ILE A 222 -12.28 4.67 -10.08
CA ILE A 222 -12.25 3.49 -9.23
C ILE A 222 -11.34 3.74 -8.03
N PRO A 223 -11.80 3.49 -6.80
CA PRO A 223 -10.95 3.57 -5.61
C PRO A 223 -9.67 2.75 -5.76
N ARG A 224 -8.56 3.25 -5.24
CA ARG A 224 -7.28 2.51 -5.26
C ARG A 224 -7.37 1.23 -4.44
N ASP A 225 -8.15 1.26 -3.37
CA ASP A 225 -8.34 0.14 -2.46
C ASP A 225 -9.70 -0.50 -2.72
N VAL A 226 -9.71 -1.47 -3.63
CA VAL A 226 -10.90 -2.26 -4.01
C VAL A 226 -11.04 -3.46 -3.07
N PRO A 227 -12.25 -3.83 -2.65
CA PRO A 227 -12.47 -5.02 -1.84
C PRO A 227 -11.94 -6.29 -2.51
N LEU A 228 -11.21 -7.11 -1.74
CA LEU A 228 -10.71 -8.41 -2.18
C LEU A 228 -11.82 -9.48 -2.08
N LEU A 229 -11.62 -10.58 -2.81
CA LEU A 229 -12.47 -11.77 -2.68
C LEU A 229 -12.33 -12.39 -1.27
N ALA A 230 -13.38 -13.02 -0.77
CA ALA A 230 -13.39 -13.60 0.57
C ALA A 230 -12.24 -14.59 0.79
N ALA A 231 -11.95 -15.46 -0.17
CA ALA A 231 -10.84 -16.43 -0.09
C ALA A 231 -9.47 -15.73 -0.02
N GLN A 232 -9.27 -14.64 -0.76
CA GLN A 232 -8.05 -13.84 -0.70
C GLN A 232 -7.88 -13.16 0.66
N LEU A 233 -8.99 -12.63 1.23
CA LEU A 233 -8.98 -12.01 2.57
C LEU A 233 -8.64 -13.01 3.66
N ASP A 234 -9.19 -14.22 3.58
CA ASP A 234 -8.90 -15.29 4.54
C ASP A 234 -7.43 -15.72 4.45
N GLU A 235 -6.88 -15.82 3.23
CA GLU A 235 -5.46 -16.12 3.03
C GLU A 235 -4.55 -15.00 3.58
N VAL A 236 -4.81 -13.74 3.23
CA VAL A 236 -4.05 -12.58 3.70
C VAL A 236 -4.05 -12.49 5.24
N SER A 237 -5.22 -12.71 5.86
CA SER A 237 -5.35 -12.75 7.32
C SER A 237 -4.57 -13.90 7.95
N THR A 238 -4.57 -15.06 7.31
CA THR A 238 -3.85 -16.25 7.77
C THR A 238 -2.35 -16.05 7.67
N LEU A 239 -1.84 -15.54 6.55
CA LEU A 239 -0.42 -15.25 6.35
C LEU A 239 0.12 -14.26 7.38
N CYS A 240 -0.63 -13.20 7.71
CA CYS A 240 -0.24 -12.28 8.78
C CYS A 240 -0.12 -12.98 10.15
N ARG A 241 -1.05 -13.89 10.49
CA ARG A 241 -1.03 -14.59 11.79
C ARG A 241 0.06 -15.64 11.90
N GLU A 242 0.29 -16.40 10.82
CA GLU A 242 1.24 -17.53 10.81
C GLU A 242 2.67 -17.09 10.54
N HIS A 243 2.84 -16.05 9.73
CA HIS A 243 4.13 -15.49 9.33
C HIS A 243 4.20 -13.98 9.61
N PRO A 244 4.07 -13.57 10.88
CA PRO A 244 3.88 -12.18 11.23
C PRO A 244 5.12 -11.33 10.96
N SER A 245 4.91 -10.22 10.25
CA SER A 245 5.86 -9.11 10.16
C SER A 245 5.10 -7.77 10.24
N ALA A 246 5.77 -6.70 10.63
CA ALA A 246 5.11 -5.40 10.74
C ALA A 246 4.53 -4.96 9.37
N SER A 247 5.32 -5.08 8.30
CA SER A 247 4.91 -4.67 6.96
C SER A 247 3.79 -5.53 6.38
N SER A 248 3.89 -6.87 6.47
CA SER A 248 2.87 -7.75 5.89
C SER A 248 1.55 -7.69 6.67
N CYS A 249 1.60 -7.59 8.00
CA CYS A 249 0.38 -7.43 8.80
C CYS A 249 -0.27 -6.05 8.60
N HIS A 250 0.52 -4.99 8.40
CA HIS A 250 -0.02 -3.69 8.02
C HIS A 250 -0.69 -3.74 6.64
N ALA A 251 -0.04 -4.32 5.62
CA ALA A 251 -0.61 -4.49 4.29
C ALA A 251 -1.91 -5.33 4.32
N ALA A 252 -1.90 -6.43 5.10
CA ALA A 252 -3.07 -7.26 5.33
C ALA A 252 -4.22 -6.47 5.97
N ALA A 253 -3.91 -5.66 6.98
CA ALA A 253 -4.90 -4.83 7.65
C ALA A 253 -5.55 -3.81 6.73
N VAL A 254 -4.77 -3.16 5.86
CA VAL A 254 -5.30 -2.23 4.85
C VAL A 254 -6.26 -2.95 3.90
N ALA A 255 -5.89 -4.14 3.39
CA ALA A 255 -6.75 -4.93 2.51
C ALA A 255 -8.05 -5.39 3.21
N LEU A 256 -7.95 -5.84 4.45
CA LEU A 256 -9.10 -6.23 5.28
C LEU A 256 -10.03 -5.04 5.55
N TRP A 257 -9.45 -3.89 5.87
CA TRP A 257 -10.23 -2.67 6.11
C TRP A 257 -10.94 -2.21 4.84
N ALA A 258 -10.23 -2.12 3.70
CA ALA A 258 -10.83 -1.78 2.40
C ALA A 258 -11.96 -2.72 2.01
N SER A 259 -11.96 -3.94 2.53
CA SER A 259 -12.99 -4.95 2.31
C SER A 259 -14.06 -5.03 3.42
N ALA A 260 -14.19 -4.00 4.24
CA ALA A 260 -15.17 -3.91 5.33
C ALA A 260 -14.97 -4.95 6.46
N ARG A 261 -13.81 -5.59 6.54
CA ARG A 261 -13.47 -6.56 7.59
C ARG A 261 -12.76 -5.88 8.76
N LEU A 262 -13.45 -4.96 9.45
CA LEU A 262 -12.85 -4.05 10.43
C LEU A 262 -12.28 -4.76 11.65
N LEU A 263 -12.91 -5.83 12.14
CA LEU A 263 -12.40 -6.57 13.30
C LEU A 263 -11.09 -7.30 12.97
N PRO A 264 -10.98 -8.12 11.91
CA PRO A 264 -9.71 -8.68 11.49
C PRO A 264 -8.66 -7.62 11.12
N ALA A 265 -9.07 -6.48 10.55
CA ALA A 265 -8.14 -5.38 10.24
C ALA A 265 -7.52 -4.80 11.52
N ARG A 266 -8.33 -4.55 12.55
CA ARG A 266 -7.85 -4.11 13.87
C ARG A 266 -6.84 -5.10 14.46
N ASP A 267 -7.16 -6.39 14.43
CA ASP A 267 -6.31 -7.42 15.01
C ASP A 267 -4.96 -7.52 14.25
N ALA A 268 -4.96 -7.40 12.92
CA ALA A 268 -3.76 -7.34 12.11
C ALA A 268 -2.92 -6.06 12.38
N LEU A 269 -3.56 -4.89 12.55
CA LEU A 269 -2.88 -3.65 12.96
C LEU A 269 -2.25 -3.76 14.35
N GLN A 270 -2.96 -4.38 15.30
CA GLN A 270 -2.41 -4.62 16.65
C GLN A 270 -1.16 -5.50 16.58
N LEU A 271 -1.20 -6.55 15.75
CA LEU A 271 -0.06 -7.42 15.55
C LEU A 271 1.11 -6.67 14.90
N ALA A 272 0.88 -5.93 13.82
CA ALA A 272 1.89 -5.09 13.17
C ALA A 272 2.53 -4.09 14.15
N CYS A 273 1.71 -3.41 14.95
CA CYS A 273 2.19 -2.49 15.98
C CYS A 273 3.03 -3.20 17.05
N SER A 274 2.62 -4.38 17.51
CA SER A 274 3.32 -5.11 18.58
C SER A 274 4.68 -5.65 18.16
N ILE A 275 4.80 -6.10 16.90
CA ILE A 275 6.04 -6.71 16.37
C ILE A 275 7.07 -5.64 16.06
N GLY A 276 6.69 -4.64 15.25
CA GLY A 276 7.61 -3.65 14.72
C GLY A 276 7.64 -2.33 15.48
N ARG A 277 6.72 -2.12 16.43
CA ARG A 277 6.40 -0.77 16.95
C ARG A 277 6.19 0.22 15.81
N ASP A 278 5.61 -0.26 14.70
CA ASP A 278 5.32 0.54 13.52
C ASP A 278 4.43 1.73 13.90
N PRO A 279 4.94 2.98 13.83
CA PRO A 279 4.20 4.16 14.24
C PRO A 279 2.90 4.33 13.45
N GLN A 280 2.89 3.95 12.16
CA GLN A 280 1.73 4.06 11.31
C GLN A 280 0.66 3.04 11.70
N ALA A 281 1.03 1.76 11.89
CA ALA A 281 0.11 0.73 12.38
C ALA A 281 -0.39 1.07 13.78
N CYS A 282 0.49 1.51 14.70
CA CYS A 282 0.13 1.89 16.05
C CYS A 282 -0.83 3.08 16.10
N SER A 283 -0.62 4.09 15.24
CA SER A 283 -1.54 5.23 15.16
C SER A 283 -2.89 4.87 14.54
N SER A 284 -2.89 3.97 13.55
CA SER A 284 -4.10 3.51 12.86
C SER A 284 -4.97 2.60 13.74
N VAL A 285 -4.37 1.80 14.63
CA VAL A 285 -5.13 0.92 15.52
C VAL A 285 -5.82 1.67 16.67
N ALA A 286 -5.21 2.76 17.14
CA ALA A 286 -5.71 3.48 18.32
C ALA A 286 -7.21 3.87 18.24
N PRO A 287 -7.71 4.44 17.12
CA PRO A 287 -9.14 4.76 16.97
C PRO A 287 -10.07 3.54 16.99
N LEU A 288 -9.60 2.37 16.48
CA LEU A 288 -10.36 1.14 16.44
C LEU A 288 -10.27 0.34 17.74
N ALA A 289 -9.12 0.39 18.43
CA ALA A 289 -8.92 -0.31 19.70
C ALA A 289 -9.88 0.15 20.80
N ALA A 290 -10.34 1.39 20.73
CA ALA A 290 -11.32 1.96 21.66
C ALA A 290 -12.76 1.45 21.41
N LEU A 291 -13.01 0.74 20.30
CA LEU A 291 -14.33 0.25 19.94
C LEU A 291 -14.53 -1.20 20.40
N SER A 292 -15.70 -1.51 20.92
CA SER A 292 -16.13 -2.88 21.14
C SER A 292 -16.33 -3.60 19.80
N SER A 293 -16.37 -4.93 19.82
CA SER A 293 -16.69 -5.69 18.60
C SER A 293 -18.08 -5.39 18.06
N ALA A 294 -19.03 -5.01 18.93
CA ALA A 294 -20.38 -4.61 18.53
C ALA A 294 -20.39 -3.25 17.83
N ASP A 295 -19.50 -2.31 18.24
CA ASP A 295 -19.38 -1.00 17.60
C ASP A 295 -18.71 -1.07 16.23
N LEU A 296 -17.87 -2.08 15.99
CA LEU A 296 -17.19 -2.32 14.70
C LEU A 296 -18.08 -2.95 13.63
N VAL A 297 -19.38 -3.13 13.91
CA VAL A 297 -20.33 -3.60 12.92
C VAL A 297 -20.70 -2.46 11.97
N ILE A 298 -20.48 -2.70 10.68
CA ILE A 298 -20.96 -1.80 9.62
C ILE A 298 -22.46 -1.98 9.48
N VAL A 299 -23.18 -0.86 9.46
CA VAL A 299 -24.64 -0.87 9.26
C VAL A 299 -24.97 -0.37 7.86
N ASP A 300 -25.91 -1.06 7.22
CA ASP A 300 -26.46 -0.62 5.95
C ASP A 300 -27.41 0.56 6.19
N VAL A 301 -27.07 1.71 5.63
CA VAL A 301 -27.85 2.93 5.77
C VAL A 301 -28.44 3.34 4.43
N ALA A 302 -29.75 3.57 4.42
CA ALA A 302 -30.47 3.94 3.20
C ALA A 302 -30.32 5.44 2.83
N LYS A 303 -29.79 6.25 3.76
CA LYS A 303 -29.71 7.73 3.59
C LYS A 303 -28.33 8.22 4.01
N LEU A 304 -27.87 9.27 3.33
CA LEU A 304 -26.66 9.97 3.74
C LEU A 304 -26.76 10.42 5.21
N PRO A 305 -25.67 10.28 5.97
CA PRO A 305 -25.60 10.83 7.30
C PRO A 305 -25.69 12.35 7.24
N CYS A 306 -25.94 12.99 8.37
CA CYS A 306 -26.06 14.40 8.46
C CYS A 306 -25.27 14.96 9.65
N GLY A 307 -24.70 16.13 9.50
CA GLY A 307 -23.94 16.79 10.54
C GLY A 307 -22.41 16.64 10.36
N ARG A 308 -21.70 16.97 11.43
CA ARG A 308 -20.24 16.98 11.44
C ARG A 308 -19.69 15.67 12.02
N TYR A 309 -18.68 15.17 11.36
CA TYR A 309 -17.88 14.01 11.76
C TYR A 309 -16.42 14.43 11.78
N ALA A 310 -15.70 14.10 12.84
CA ALA A 310 -14.31 14.50 13.02
C ALA A 310 -13.40 13.31 13.29
N ALA A 311 -12.26 13.30 12.65
CA ALA A 311 -11.11 12.43 12.92
C ALA A 311 -9.91 13.31 13.29
N GLN A 312 -8.75 12.73 13.57
CA GLN A 312 -7.52 13.45 13.94
C GLN A 312 -7.16 14.54 12.91
N GLY A 313 -7.50 15.80 13.21
CA GLY A 313 -7.21 16.95 12.36
C GLY A 313 -8.07 17.06 11.09
N HIS A 314 -9.11 16.24 10.93
CA HIS A 314 -9.96 16.19 9.73
C HIS A 314 -11.42 16.20 10.11
N ALA A 315 -12.25 16.80 9.25
CA ALA A 315 -13.69 16.87 9.44
C ALA A 315 -14.45 16.67 8.13
N LEU A 316 -15.57 15.97 8.24
CA LEU A 316 -16.58 15.82 7.19
C LEU A 316 -17.85 16.50 7.68
N VAL A 317 -18.42 17.40 6.89
CA VAL A 317 -19.69 18.08 7.22
C VAL A 317 -20.71 17.75 6.14
N PHE A 318 -21.63 16.84 6.43
CA PHE A 318 -22.71 16.44 5.53
C PHE A 318 -23.88 17.41 5.64
N GLY A 319 -24.29 17.96 4.50
CA GLY A 319 -25.47 18.85 4.37
C GLY A 319 -26.72 18.11 3.91
N ASP A 320 -27.85 18.83 3.86
CA ASP A 320 -29.15 18.32 3.36
C ASP A 320 -29.18 18.15 1.84
N ASP A 321 -28.19 18.71 1.15
CA ASP A 321 -28.10 18.83 -0.30
C ASP A 321 -27.29 17.72 -0.97
N ALA A 322 -27.08 16.60 -0.28
CA ALA A 322 -26.25 15.50 -0.73
C ALA A 322 -24.80 15.95 -1.06
N GLN A 323 -24.32 16.95 -0.34
CA GLN A 323 -22.96 17.43 -0.42
C GLN A 323 -22.25 17.22 0.91
N VAL A 324 -20.96 17.00 0.84
CA VAL A 324 -20.06 16.93 2.00
C VAL A 324 -18.95 17.94 1.86
N GLN A 325 -18.68 18.70 2.88
CA GLN A 325 -17.48 19.52 3.00
C GLN A 325 -16.41 18.70 3.70
N VAL A 326 -15.23 18.59 3.08
CA VAL A 326 -14.08 17.88 3.62
C VAL A 326 -13.06 18.91 4.07
N ASP A 327 -12.79 18.97 5.38
CA ASP A 327 -11.90 19.96 5.99
C ASP A 327 -12.26 21.41 5.60
N ALA A 328 -11.30 22.15 5.04
CA ALA A 328 -11.46 23.49 4.53
C ALA A 328 -11.66 23.53 3.00
N SER A 329 -11.79 22.35 2.35
CA SER A 329 -12.00 22.26 0.91
C SER A 329 -13.42 22.65 0.51
N GLY A 330 -13.66 22.72 -0.80
CA GLY A 330 -15.00 22.93 -1.36
C GLY A 330 -15.96 21.78 -1.00
N ARG A 331 -17.25 22.03 -1.28
CA ARG A 331 -18.28 20.99 -1.13
C ARG A 331 -18.16 19.99 -2.28
N GLN A 332 -18.25 18.72 -1.94
CA GLN A 332 -18.11 17.61 -2.86
C GLN A 332 -19.39 16.76 -2.87
N PRO A 333 -19.79 16.19 -4.01
CA PRO A 333 -20.97 15.35 -4.07
C PRO A 333 -20.79 14.07 -3.26
N ALA A 334 -21.83 13.69 -2.51
CA ALA A 334 -21.88 12.46 -1.75
C ALA A 334 -23.15 11.68 -2.12
N VAL A 335 -23.01 10.38 -2.30
CA VAL A 335 -24.13 9.48 -2.62
C VAL A 335 -24.07 8.20 -1.80
N MET A 336 -25.22 7.61 -1.54
CA MET A 336 -25.31 6.25 -1.00
C MET A 336 -25.30 5.25 -2.14
N ARG A 337 -24.37 4.31 -2.09
CA ARG A 337 -24.29 3.22 -3.06
C ARG A 337 -23.78 1.95 -2.37
N GLU A 338 -24.51 0.86 -2.54
CA GLU A 338 -24.12 -0.47 -2.00
C GLU A 338 -23.82 -0.45 -0.50
N GLY A 339 -24.65 0.26 0.30
CA GLY A 339 -24.47 0.38 1.75
C GLY A 339 -23.31 1.27 2.21
N ALA A 340 -22.58 1.89 1.27
CA ALA A 340 -21.49 2.81 1.55
C ALA A 340 -21.82 4.24 1.14
N ILE A 341 -21.25 5.21 1.85
CA ILE A 341 -21.25 6.61 1.48
C ILE A 341 -20.07 6.79 0.52
N ARG A 342 -20.35 7.23 -0.71
CA ARG A 342 -19.32 7.57 -1.69
C ARG A 342 -19.20 9.08 -1.81
N VAL A 343 -18.00 9.58 -1.68
CA VAL A 343 -17.64 10.99 -1.84
C VAL A 343 -16.72 11.09 -3.04
N ARG A 344 -17.08 11.94 -4.01
CA ARG A 344 -16.23 12.18 -5.17
C ARG A 344 -15.37 13.41 -4.90
N ASN A 345 -14.03 13.23 -4.92
CA ASN A 345 -13.08 14.31 -4.71
C ASN A 345 -12.98 15.26 -5.95
N GLU A 346 -12.17 16.29 -5.85
CA GLU A 346 -11.97 17.28 -6.92
C GLU A 346 -11.27 16.67 -8.15
N GLU A 347 -10.49 15.61 -7.96
CA GLU A 347 -9.84 14.85 -9.03
C GLU A 347 -10.78 13.88 -9.73
N GLY A 348 -12.02 13.73 -9.26
CA GLY A 348 -13.03 12.83 -9.80
C GLY A 348 -12.91 11.38 -9.30
N GLU A 349 -12.12 11.13 -8.26
CA GLU A 349 -11.99 9.81 -7.64
C GLU A 349 -13.11 9.61 -6.61
N ASP A 350 -13.69 8.40 -6.56
CA ASP A 350 -14.69 8.02 -5.57
C ASP A 350 -14.02 7.42 -4.34
N HIS A 351 -14.35 7.97 -3.17
CA HIS A 351 -13.88 7.51 -1.87
C HIS A 351 -15.04 7.00 -1.03
N MET A 352 -14.81 5.94 -0.26
CA MET A 352 -15.88 5.28 0.48
C MET A 352 -15.76 5.46 1.98
N PHE A 353 -16.93 5.60 2.62
CA PHE A 353 -17.07 5.58 4.06
C PHE A 353 -18.18 4.63 4.44
N TRP A 354 -18.00 3.88 5.52
CA TRP A 354 -19.04 3.08 6.12
C TRP A 354 -19.50 3.69 7.42
N GLN A 355 -20.79 3.52 7.71
CA GLN A 355 -21.32 3.88 9.01
C GLN A 355 -21.24 2.68 9.95
N LEU A 356 -20.78 2.93 11.16
CA LEU A 356 -20.74 1.95 12.25
C LEU A 356 -22.04 1.94 13.04
N ALA A 357 -22.28 0.86 13.79
CA ALA A 357 -23.47 0.69 14.63
C ALA A 357 -23.65 1.81 15.68
N ASN A 358 -22.57 2.40 16.17
CA ASN A 358 -22.59 3.53 17.09
C ASN A 358 -22.80 4.90 16.39
N GLY A 359 -22.97 4.92 15.07
CA GLY A 359 -23.21 6.12 14.27
C GLY A 359 -21.95 6.83 13.78
N ASP A 360 -20.75 6.38 14.13
CA ASP A 360 -19.51 6.90 13.60
C ASP A 360 -19.32 6.48 12.14
N LEU A 361 -18.38 7.14 11.44
CA LEU A 361 -17.98 6.72 10.10
C LEU A 361 -16.55 6.19 10.11
N VAL A 362 -16.26 5.27 9.21
CA VAL A 362 -14.89 4.82 8.89
C VAL A 362 -14.61 5.00 7.41
N GLY A 363 -13.50 5.66 7.11
CA GLY A 363 -12.97 5.77 5.76
C GLY A 363 -12.17 4.53 5.38
N ASN A 364 -12.25 4.11 4.13
CA ASN A 364 -11.72 2.81 3.69
C ASN A 364 -10.49 2.91 2.77
N ASP A 365 -9.96 4.08 2.53
CA ASP A 365 -8.81 4.28 1.66
C ASP A 365 -7.86 5.37 2.20
N ARG A 366 -6.79 5.63 1.46
CA ARG A 366 -5.78 6.62 1.84
C ARG A 366 -6.31 8.06 1.87
N TRP A 367 -7.25 8.42 0.98
CA TRP A 367 -7.85 9.74 0.99
C TRP A 367 -8.80 9.91 2.18
N ALA A 368 -9.64 8.90 2.45
CA ALA A 368 -10.48 8.81 3.65
C ALA A 368 -9.65 8.42 4.90
N ARG A 369 -8.31 8.26 4.74
CA ARG A 369 -7.28 8.12 5.76
C ARG A 369 -7.36 6.87 6.62
N PHE A 370 -8.12 5.85 6.23
CA PHE A 370 -8.37 4.70 7.10
C PHE A 370 -8.66 5.15 8.55
N ALA A 371 -9.49 6.17 8.70
CA ALA A 371 -9.73 6.82 9.98
C ALA A 371 -11.16 6.61 10.45
N ARG A 372 -11.34 6.63 11.78
CA ARG A 372 -12.66 6.72 12.40
C ARG A 372 -13.04 8.18 12.58
N TYR A 373 -14.14 8.57 12.00
CA TYR A 373 -14.74 9.89 12.12
C TYR A 373 -15.87 9.84 13.15
N GLN A 374 -15.66 10.43 14.30
CA GLN A 374 -16.66 10.48 15.36
C GLN A 374 -17.68 11.56 15.07
N ARG A 375 -18.95 11.24 15.29
CA ARG A 375 -20.02 12.21 15.15
C ARG A 375 -19.92 13.28 16.22
N ASP A 376 -19.89 14.54 15.80
CA ASP A 376 -19.99 15.67 16.72
C ASP A 376 -21.44 15.85 17.14
N GLY A 377 -21.75 15.55 18.39
CA GLY A 377 -23.11 15.58 18.94
C GLY A 377 -23.75 17.00 18.96
N SER A 378 -22.95 18.05 18.77
CA SER A 378 -23.42 19.43 18.72
C SER A 378 -23.92 19.86 17.33
N SER A 379 -23.70 19.04 16.29
CA SER A 379 -24.09 19.39 14.93
C SER A 379 -25.58 19.30 14.71
N PRO A 380 -26.21 20.28 14.03
CA PRO A 380 -27.63 20.22 13.74
C PRO A 380 -27.94 18.96 12.90
N THR A 381 -28.97 18.23 13.29
CA THR A 381 -29.48 17.12 12.47
C THR A 381 -30.14 17.70 11.23
N CYS A 382 -29.70 17.24 10.02
CA CYS A 382 -30.37 17.62 8.77
C CYS A 382 -31.86 17.21 8.82
N GLY A 383 -32.71 18.01 8.24
CA GLY A 383 -34.16 17.80 8.26
C GLY A 383 -34.90 18.52 9.38
N ALA A 384 -34.22 19.09 10.37
CA ALA A 384 -34.81 20.10 11.24
C ALA A 384 -34.85 21.46 10.53
N ARG A 385 -35.54 21.56 9.39
CA ARG A 385 -36.03 22.87 8.96
C ARG A 385 -36.85 23.40 10.11
N ALA A 386 -36.28 24.31 10.90
CA ALA A 386 -37.07 25.19 11.74
C ALA A 386 -38.17 25.74 10.83
N SER A 387 -39.39 25.37 11.10
CA SER A 387 -40.56 26.07 10.64
C SER A 387 -40.42 27.49 11.21
N ALA A 388 -39.67 28.33 10.51
CA ALA A 388 -39.69 29.76 10.70
C ALA A 388 -41.12 30.16 10.32
N GLY A 389 -41.97 30.17 11.34
CA GLY A 389 -43.31 30.67 11.24
C GLY A 389 -43.24 32.07 10.65
N THR A 390 -43.69 32.17 9.45
CA THR A 390 -44.04 33.43 8.82
C THR A 390 -45.19 34.02 9.63
N ALA A 391 -44.88 34.75 10.70
CA ALA A 391 -45.81 35.69 11.28
C ALA A 391 -45.89 36.89 10.37
N LEU A 392 -46.75 36.82 9.35
CA LEU A 392 -47.30 37.96 8.70
C LEU A 392 -48.12 38.75 9.74
N ARG A 393 -47.66 39.95 10.02
CA ARG A 393 -48.49 41.12 10.40
C ARG A 393 -48.20 42.27 9.46
#